data_c169b666742c75e3587d1b8e74b999ad
#
_entry.id   c169b666742c75e3587d1b8e74b999ad
#
_cell.length_a   1.000
_cell.length_b   1.000
_cell.length_c   1.000
_cell.angle_alpha   90.00
_cell.angle_beta   90.00
_cell.angle_gamma   90.00
#
_symmetry.space_group_name_H-M   'P 1'
#
loop_
_entity.id
_entity.type
_entity.pdbx_description
1 polymer ?
#
loop_
_entity_poly.entity_id
_entity_poly.type
_entity_poly.pdbx_seq_one_letter_code
_entity_poly.pdbx_strand_id
1 'polypeptide(L)'
;MTGYVLSRKDFPWRNKLSFFFFFTTLFNGGLVPWYMQCVRYMNFKNSYLALILPLMFSVWNMIIAKSFMNGIPAAISESAMIDGANDFVIFIKLILPLSKPLIATLGLFSALAYWNDWYNCMLFITEEHMFTLQYYLQRMLGSAEAMRIAAEKSGIDLPSVPLEGMKMAMTVIATGPIVLLYPFVQRYFVKGLTIGSVKG
;
A
#
# COMPACT_ATOMS: atom_id res chain seq x y z
N MET A 1 -12.19 -0.74 -8.30
CA MET A 1 -13.49 -1.45 -8.44
C MET A 1 -14.34 -1.34 -7.18
N THR A 2 -13.90 -1.84 -6.03
CA THR A 2 -14.67 -1.79 -4.74
C THR A 2 -15.15 -0.37 -4.40
N GLY A 3 -14.27 0.65 -4.51
CA GLY A 3 -14.64 2.05 -4.28
C GLY A 3 -15.77 2.55 -5.19
N TYR A 4 -15.76 2.14 -6.46
CA TYR A 4 -16.84 2.48 -7.42
C TYR A 4 -18.18 1.84 -7.03
N VAL A 5 -18.19 0.53 -6.78
CA VAL A 5 -19.43 -0.16 -6.38
C VAL A 5 -20.03 0.45 -5.12
N LEU A 6 -19.18 0.77 -4.13
CA LEU A 6 -19.62 1.38 -2.87
C LEU A 6 -19.99 2.87 -2.98
N SER A 7 -19.64 3.56 -4.07
CA SER A 7 -20.08 4.93 -4.35
C SER A 7 -21.46 4.99 -5.01
N ARG A 8 -21.89 3.94 -5.67
CA ARG A 8 -23.18 3.89 -6.37
C ARG A 8 -24.37 4.00 -5.40
N LYS A 9 -25.31 4.91 -5.71
CA LYS A 9 -26.51 5.12 -4.87
C LYS A 9 -27.54 3.99 -4.99
N ASP A 10 -27.59 3.34 -6.13
CA ASP A 10 -28.46 2.22 -6.46
C ASP A 10 -28.00 0.87 -5.84
N PHE A 11 -26.79 0.79 -5.31
CA PHE A 11 -26.31 -0.42 -4.66
C PHE A 11 -26.83 -0.52 -3.20
N PRO A 12 -27.74 -1.45 -2.89
CA PRO A 12 -28.46 -1.47 -1.59
C PRO A 12 -27.55 -1.78 -0.41
N TRP A 13 -26.46 -2.54 -0.62
CA TRP A 13 -25.53 -2.97 0.43
C TRP A 13 -24.37 -2.00 0.67
N ARG A 14 -24.30 -0.86 -0.05
CA ARG A 14 -23.18 0.08 -0.01
C ARG A 14 -22.81 0.54 1.41
N ASN A 15 -23.83 0.86 2.23
CA ASN A 15 -23.58 1.37 3.58
C ASN A 15 -23.13 0.26 4.53
N LYS A 16 -23.76 -0.91 4.45
CA LYS A 16 -23.42 -2.06 5.29
C LYS A 16 -22.02 -2.57 5.00
N LEU A 17 -21.66 -2.71 3.73
CA LEU A 17 -20.30 -3.13 3.32
C LEU A 17 -19.25 -2.06 3.64
N SER A 18 -19.58 -0.77 3.44
CA SER A 18 -18.66 0.31 3.83
C SER A 18 -18.39 0.31 5.33
N PHE A 19 -19.44 0.10 6.14
CA PHE A 19 -19.30 -0.03 7.59
C PHE A 19 -18.47 -1.27 7.95
N PHE A 20 -18.75 -2.40 7.34
CA PHE A 20 -17.97 -3.64 7.56
C PHE A 20 -16.48 -3.44 7.30
N PHE A 21 -16.11 -2.88 6.14
CA PHE A 21 -14.70 -2.59 5.84
C PHE A 21 -14.10 -1.59 6.83
N PHE A 22 -14.83 -0.52 7.17
CA PHE A 22 -14.37 0.46 8.16
C PHE A 22 -14.18 -0.20 9.54
N PHE A 23 -15.11 -1.03 9.96
CA PHE A 23 -15.04 -1.75 11.23
C PHE A 23 -13.77 -2.59 11.33
N THR A 24 -13.34 -3.26 10.26
CA THR A 24 -12.10 -4.05 10.24
C THR A 24 -10.84 -3.22 10.48
N THR A 25 -10.89 -1.91 10.30
CA THR A 25 -9.75 -1.03 10.61
C THR A 25 -9.65 -0.67 12.09
N LEU A 26 -10.76 -0.74 12.82
CA LEU A 26 -10.83 -0.41 14.24
C LEU A 26 -10.46 -1.60 15.13
N PHE A 27 -10.66 -2.81 14.65
CA PHE A 27 -10.44 -4.04 15.41
C PHE A 27 -9.39 -4.90 14.73
N ASN A 28 -8.28 -5.09 15.42
CA ASN A 28 -7.20 -5.96 14.97
C ASN A 28 -7.15 -7.20 15.87
N GLY A 29 -7.14 -8.38 15.28
CA GLY A 29 -7.02 -9.66 15.98
C GLY A 29 -5.67 -9.88 16.66
N GLY A 30 -4.68 -9.05 16.39
CA GLY A 30 -3.33 -9.16 16.91
C GLY A 30 -2.39 -9.95 16.00
N LEU A 31 -1.10 -9.91 16.36
CA LEU A 31 -0.03 -10.53 15.56
C LEU A 31 -0.16 -12.05 15.51
N VAL A 32 -0.41 -12.70 16.65
CA VAL A 32 -0.43 -14.16 16.74
C VAL A 32 -1.53 -14.79 15.89
N PRO A 33 -2.82 -14.38 15.99
CA PRO A 33 -3.86 -14.87 15.10
C PRO A 33 -3.57 -14.61 13.63
N TRP A 34 -3.05 -13.43 13.29
CA TRP A 34 -2.65 -13.09 11.93
C TRP A 34 -1.55 -14.03 11.40
N TYR A 35 -0.48 -14.22 12.16
CA TYR A 35 0.60 -15.13 11.82
C TYR A 35 0.11 -16.57 11.63
N MET A 36 -0.71 -17.06 12.55
CA MET A 36 -1.29 -18.41 12.46
C MET A 36 -2.16 -18.57 11.23
N GLN A 37 -2.98 -17.57 10.91
CA GLN A 37 -3.80 -17.57 9.70
C GLN A 37 -2.94 -17.68 8.44
N CYS A 38 -1.90 -16.88 8.33
CA CYS A 38 -1.03 -16.86 7.16
C CYS A 38 -0.19 -18.13 7.05
N VAL A 39 0.42 -18.59 8.16
CA VAL A 39 1.38 -19.72 8.10
C VAL A 39 0.66 -21.06 8.13
N ARG A 40 -0.31 -21.25 9.03
CA ARG A 40 -0.92 -22.56 9.26
C ARG A 40 -2.07 -22.87 8.30
N TYR A 41 -2.89 -21.88 7.98
CA TYR A 41 -4.07 -22.09 7.13
C TYR A 41 -3.81 -21.76 5.66
N MET A 42 -3.04 -20.72 5.37
CA MET A 42 -2.76 -20.30 3.99
C MET A 42 -1.42 -20.81 3.45
N ASN A 43 -0.58 -21.40 4.30
CA ASN A 43 0.75 -21.92 3.95
C ASN A 43 1.66 -20.88 3.25
N PHE A 44 1.67 -19.65 3.76
CA PHE A 44 2.41 -18.53 3.17
C PHE A 44 3.90 -18.50 3.58
N LYS A 45 4.36 -19.37 4.46
CA LYS A 45 5.77 -19.39 4.86
C LYS A 45 6.68 -19.62 3.65
N ASN A 46 7.70 -18.78 3.50
CA ASN A 46 8.63 -18.80 2.36
C ASN A 46 7.91 -18.75 0.99
N SER A 47 6.89 -17.88 0.88
CA SER A 47 6.15 -17.66 -0.36
C SER A 47 6.05 -16.18 -0.69
N TYR A 48 6.20 -15.81 -1.97
CA TYR A 48 5.95 -14.44 -2.42
C TYR A 48 4.49 -13.98 -2.17
N LEU A 49 3.54 -14.92 -2.04
CA LEU A 49 2.16 -14.59 -1.69
C LEU A 49 2.07 -13.92 -0.32
N ALA A 50 2.96 -14.27 0.63
CA ALA A 50 3.04 -13.62 1.93
C ALA A 50 3.42 -12.13 1.86
N LEU A 51 4.17 -11.74 0.83
CA LEU A 51 4.58 -10.35 0.60
C LEU A 51 3.54 -9.57 -0.21
N ILE A 52 2.76 -10.25 -1.05
CA ILE A 52 1.83 -9.61 -1.98
C ILE A 52 0.42 -9.49 -1.39
N LEU A 53 -0.16 -10.59 -0.91
CA LEU A 53 -1.58 -10.63 -0.54
C LEU A 53 -1.96 -9.74 0.65
N PRO A 54 -1.15 -9.62 1.72
CA PRO A 54 -1.51 -8.77 2.86
C PRO A 54 -1.69 -7.29 2.50
N LEU A 55 -0.93 -6.80 1.53
CA LEU A 55 -0.95 -5.39 1.10
C LEU A 55 -1.83 -5.14 -0.13
N MET A 56 -2.38 -6.20 -0.76
CA MET A 56 -3.15 -6.09 -1.99
C MET A 56 -4.45 -5.28 -1.83
N PHE A 57 -5.06 -5.33 -0.65
CA PHE A 57 -6.28 -4.59 -0.34
C PHE A 57 -6.09 -3.69 0.87
N SER A 58 -6.26 -2.38 0.67
CA SER A 58 -6.24 -1.38 1.72
C SER A 58 -7.62 -0.72 1.83
N VAL A 59 -8.23 -0.81 3.02
CA VAL A 59 -9.50 -0.13 3.32
C VAL A 59 -9.35 1.39 3.19
N TRP A 60 -8.20 1.94 3.57
CA TRP A 60 -7.89 3.36 3.39
C TRP A 60 -7.94 3.77 1.93
N ASN A 61 -7.26 3.02 1.05
CA ASN A 61 -7.30 3.27 -0.39
C ASN A 61 -8.71 3.12 -0.97
N MET A 62 -9.50 2.18 -0.46
CA MET A 62 -10.90 1.99 -0.83
C MET A 62 -11.75 3.22 -0.46
N ILE A 63 -11.56 3.79 0.75
CA ILE A 63 -12.29 4.99 1.21
C ILE A 63 -11.95 6.19 0.33
N ILE A 64 -10.66 6.40 0.01
CA ILE A 64 -10.22 7.45 -0.91
C ILE A 64 -10.87 7.26 -2.28
N ALA A 65 -10.85 6.04 -2.82
CA ALA A 65 -11.49 5.73 -4.09
C ALA A 65 -12.98 6.02 -4.06
N LYS A 66 -13.70 5.59 -3.03
CA LYS A 66 -15.13 5.87 -2.85
C LYS A 66 -15.41 7.37 -2.79
N SER A 67 -14.61 8.13 -2.04
CA SER A 67 -14.77 9.58 -1.91
C SER A 67 -14.60 10.29 -3.26
N PHE A 68 -13.56 9.93 -4.01
CA PHE A 68 -13.32 10.47 -5.35
C PHE A 68 -14.47 10.14 -6.32
N MET A 69 -14.92 8.88 -6.34
CA MET A 69 -16.00 8.43 -7.21
C MET A 69 -17.34 9.12 -6.91
N ASN A 70 -17.61 9.47 -5.63
CA ASN A 70 -18.78 10.26 -5.25
C ASN A 70 -18.76 11.68 -5.84
N GLY A 71 -17.60 12.21 -6.20
CA GLY A 71 -17.46 13.51 -6.85
C GLY A 71 -17.74 13.50 -8.37
N ILE A 72 -17.86 12.32 -8.98
CA ILE A 72 -18.19 12.19 -10.41
C ILE A 72 -19.71 12.40 -10.57
N PRO A 73 -20.15 13.33 -11.47
CA PRO A 73 -21.57 13.58 -11.69
C PRO A 73 -22.33 12.31 -12.11
N ALA A 74 -23.45 12.02 -11.44
CA ALA A 74 -24.29 10.86 -11.77
C ALA A 74 -24.83 10.89 -13.21
N ALA A 75 -25.05 12.08 -13.75
CA ALA A 75 -25.52 12.30 -15.12
C ALA A 75 -24.69 11.57 -16.19
N ILE A 76 -23.37 11.41 -15.96
CA ILE A 76 -22.48 10.68 -16.88
C ILE A 76 -22.88 9.20 -16.98
N SER A 77 -23.16 8.56 -15.84
CA SER A 77 -23.58 7.17 -15.81
C SER A 77 -25.03 7.01 -16.30
N GLU A 78 -25.91 7.93 -15.94
CA GLU A 78 -27.32 7.92 -16.32
C GLU A 78 -27.49 8.08 -17.85
N SER A 79 -26.77 9.00 -18.48
CA SER A 79 -26.79 9.16 -19.95
C SER A 79 -26.33 7.88 -20.65
N ALA A 80 -25.25 7.24 -20.16
CA ALA A 80 -24.76 6.02 -20.75
C ALA A 80 -25.73 4.84 -20.59
N MET A 81 -26.48 4.79 -19.47
CA MET A 81 -27.55 3.78 -19.28
C MET A 81 -28.70 3.97 -20.29
N ILE A 82 -29.09 5.22 -20.57
CA ILE A 82 -30.08 5.53 -21.60
C ILE A 82 -29.63 5.06 -22.99
N ASP A 83 -28.31 5.18 -23.27
CA ASP A 83 -27.67 4.68 -24.49
C ASP A 83 -27.52 3.14 -24.52
N GLY A 84 -28.03 2.42 -23.50
CA GLY A 84 -28.01 0.97 -23.42
C GLY A 84 -26.70 0.37 -22.91
N ALA A 85 -25.79 1.17 -22.37
CA ALA A 85 -24.53 0.67 -21.80
C ALA A 85 -24.77 -0.07 -20.46
N ASN A 86 -24.19 -1.25 -20.32
CA ASN A 86 -24.21 -1.97 -19.05
C ASN A 86 -23.17 -1.40 -18.06
N ASP A 87 -23.33 -1.70 -16.77
CA ASP A 87 -22.49 -1.19 -15.69
C ASP A 87 -21.00 -1.41 -15.89
N PHE A 88 -20.61 -2.54 -16.46
CA PHE A 88 -19.21 -2.86 -16.72
C PHE A 88 -18.61 -1.98 -17.82
N VAL A 89 -19.38 -1.73 -18.88
CA VAL A 89 -18.99 -0.83 -19.96
C VAL A 89 -18.86 0.60 -19.45
N ILE A 90 -19.84 1.07 -18.64
CA ILE A 90 -19.79 2.39 -17.99
C ILE A 90 -18.52 2.51 -17.14
N PHE A 91 -18.24 1.49 -16.30
CA PHE A 91 -17.05 1.51 -15.47
C PHE A 91 -15.76 1.61 -16.30
N ILE A 92 -15.58 0.75 -17.31
CA ILE A 92 -14.33 0.68 -18.07
C ILE A 92 -14.17 1.88 -19.03
N LYS A 93 -15.23 2.25 -19.75
CA LYS A 93 -15.13 3.26 -20.81
C LYS A 93 -15.28 4.69 -20.33
N LEU A 94 -15.99 4.92 -19.22
CA LEU A 94 -16.27 6.27 -18.73
C LEU A 94 -15.59 6.54 -17.39
N ILE A 95 -15.89 5.74 -16.36
CA ILE A 95 -15.44 6.00 -14.98
C ILE A 95 -13.93 5.80 -14.84
N LEU A 96 -13.39 4.71 -15.35
CA LEU A 96 -11.96 4.40 -15.23
C LEU A 96 -11.06 5.45 -15.90
N PRO A 97 -11.34 5.93 -17.14
CA PRO A 97 -10.61 7.04 -17.74
C PRO A 97 -10.70 8.35 -16.96
N LEU A 98 -11.88 8.70 -16.44
CA LEU A 98 -12.07 9.88 -15.60
C LEU A 98 -11.32 9.77 -14.26
N SER A 99 -11.06 8.54 -13.81
CA SER A 99 -10.37 8.26 -12.55
C SER A 99 -8.86 8.13 -12.69
N LYS A 100 -8.24 8.49 -13.82
CA LYS A 100 -6.78 8.43 -14.00
C LYS A 100 -5.99 9.10 -12.86
N PRO A 101 -6.36 10.30 -12.36
CA PRO A 101 -5.64 10.91 -11.23
C PRO A 101 -5.74 10.07 -9.95
N LEU A 102 -6.90 9.50 -9.67
CA LEU A 102 -7.11 8.59 -8.55
C LEU A 102 -6.23 7.34 -8.67
N ILE A 103 -6.21 6.71 -9.86
CA ILE A 103 -5.41 5.50 -10.10
C ILE A 103 -3.93 5.78 -9.88
N ALA A 104 -3.42 6.93 -10.35
CA ALA A 104 -2.04 7.33 -10.12
C ALA A 104 -1.73 7.52 -8.62
N THR A 105 -2.65 8.15 -7.88
CA THR A 105 -2.52 8.35 -6.42
C THR A 105 -2.53 7.02 -5.66
N LEU A 106 -3.50 6.16 -5.92
CA LEU A 106 -3.58 4.85 -5.27
C LEU A 106 -2.43 3.93 -5.66
N GLY A 107 -1.99 4.00 -6.92
CA GLY A 107 -0.80 3.30 -7.40
C GLY A 107 0.46 3.71 -6.64
N LEU A 108 0.64 5.03 -6.41
CA LEU A 108 1.75 5.51 -5.59
C LEU A 108 1.67 5.00 -4.16
N PHE A 109 0.51 5.11 -3.50
CA PHE A 109 0.35 4.64 -2.12
C PHE A 109 0.62 3.15 -1.99
N SER A 110 0.13 2.35 -2.94
CA SER A 110 0.41 0.92 -2.99
C SER A 110 1.89 0.64 -3.24
N ALA A 111 2.52 1.32 -4.20
CA ALA A 111 3.95 1.17 -4.49
C ALA A 111 4.81 1.49 -3.27
N LEU A 112 4.49 2.58 -2.54
CA LEU A 112 5.20 2.94 -1.30
C LEU A 112 4.97 1.92 -0.19
N ALA A 113 3.76 1.38 -0.06
CA ALA A 113 3.45 0.35 0.92
C ALA A 113 4.28 -0.93 0.68
N TYR A 114 4.32 -1.40 -0.57
CA TYR A 114 5.15 -2.56 -0.93
C TYR A 114 6.65 -2.28 -0.84
N TRP A 115 7.09 -1.09 -1.24
CA TRP A 115 8.50 -0.71 -1.16
C TRP A 115 9.02 -0.70 0.27
N ASN A 116 8.22 -0.21 1.21
CA ASN A 116 8.60 -0.09 2.62
C ASN A 116 8.29 -1.34 3.46
N ASP A 117 7.77 -2.42 2.86
CA ASP A 117 7.38 -3.61 3.59
C ASP A 117 8.59 -4.49 3.94
N TRP A 118 9.14 -4.25 5.10
CA TRP A 118 10.11 -5.13 5.74
C TRP A 118 9.46 -6.10 6.73
N TYR A 119 8.27 -5.73 7.25
CA TYR A 119 7.63 -6.44 8.35
C TYR A 119 7.05 -7.80 7.95
N ASN A 120 6.31 -7.88 6.83
CA ASN A 120 5.82 -9.15 6.33
C ASN A 120 6.98 -10.07 5.90
N CYS A 121 8.05 -9.48 5.33
CA CYS A 121 9.26 -10.23 5.00
C CYS A 121 9.89 -10.84 6.26
N MET A 122 10.03 -10.07 7.34
CA MET A 122 10.56 -10.54 8.62
C MET A 122 9.72 -11.68 9.21
N LEU A 123 8.39 -11.59 9.11
CA LEU A 123 7.48 -12.58 9.71
C LEU A 123 7.43 -13.90 8.93
N PHE A 124 7.44 -13.84 7.61
CA PHE A 124 7.07 -15.00 6.79
C PHE A 124 8.21 -15.58 5.97
N ILE A 125 9.30 -14.83 5.74
CA ILE A 125 10.40 -15.24 4.86
C ILE A 125 11.64 -15.56 5.69
N THR A 126 12.16 -16.79 5.51
CA THR A 126 13.42 -17.23 6.10
C THR A 126 14.53 -17.43 5.06
N GLU A 127 14.16 -17.56 3.79
CA GLU A 127 15.07 -17.76 2.67
C GLU A 127 15.68 -16.43 2.23
N GLU A 128 17.02 -16.32 2.28
CA GLU A 128 17.72 -15.04 2.02
C GLU A 128 17.49 -14.49 0.60
N HIS A 129 17.35 -15.36 -0.39
CA HIS A 129 17.11 -14.97 -1.78
C HIS A 129 15.73 -14.33 -2.03
N MET A 130 14.81 -14.45 -1.06
CA MET A 130 13.46 -13.86 -1.10
C MET A 130 13.34 -12.57 -0.29
N PHE A 131 14.41 -12.13 0.37
CA PHE A 131 14.34 -10.93 1.20
C PHE A 131 14.05 -9.68 0.38
N THR A 132 13.11 -8.87 0.88
CA THR A 132 12.92 -7.53 0.35
C THR A 132 14.14 -6.66 0.69
N LEU A 133 14.42 -5.67 -0.15
CA LEU A 133 15.54 -4.75 0.08
C LEU A 133 15.45 -4.08 1.46
N GLN A 134 14.27 -3.63 1.85
CA GLN A 134 14.04 -2.96 3.14
C GLN A 134 14.33 -3.90 4.32
N TYR A 135 13.90 -5.15 4.24
CA TYR A 135 14.20 -6.12 5.29
C TYR A 135 15.69 -6.46 5.35
N TYR A 136 16.32 -6.61 4.19
CA TYR A 136 17.77 -6.87 4.12
C TYR A 136 18.57 -5.74 4.77
N LEU A 137 18.25 -4.48 4.45
CA LEU A 137 18.89 -3.30 5.06
C LEU A 137 18.66 -3.26 6.57
N GLN A 138 17.43 -3.50 7.01
CA GLN A 138 17.09 -3.54 8.44
C GLN A 138 17.85 -4.64 9.19
N ARG A 139 17.98 -5.81 8.60
CA ARG A 139 18.74 -6.93 9.16
C ARG A 139 20.23 -6.62 9.29
N MET A 140 20.82 -5.98 8.27
CA MET A 140 22.23 -5.56 8.29
C MET A 140 22.48 -4.56 9.43
N LEU A 141 21.62 -3.56 9.62
CA LEU A 141 21.74 -2.60 10.72
C LEU A 141 21.64 -3.31 12.07
N GLY A 142 20.64 -4.18 12.24
CA GLY A 142 20.43 -4.92 13.48
C GLY A 142 21.63 -5.81 13.84
N SER A 143 22.24 -6.48 12.86
CA SER A 143 23.42 -7.33 13.11
C SER A 143 24.65 -6.51 13.48
N ALA A 144 24.88 -5.37 12.79
CA ALA A 144 26.00 -4.50 13.09
C ALA A 144 25.89 -3.88 14.51
N GLU A 145 24.68 -3.45 14.89
CA GLU A 145 24.41 -2.95 16.25
C GLU A 145 24.58 -4.03 17.31
N ALA A 146 24.09 -5.25 17.05
CA ALA A 146 24.25 -6.38 17.96
C ALA A 146 25.72 -6.75 18.17
N MET A 147 26.54 -6.73 17.10
CA MET A 147 27.97 -6.94 17.19
C MET A 147 28.67 -5.87 18.05
N ARG A 148 28.30 -4.61 17.88
CA ARG A 148 28.83 -3.49 18.67
C ARG A 148 28.54 -3.69 20.16
N ILE A 149 27.29 -3.98 20.50
CA ILE A 149 26.87 -4.21 21.90
C ILE A 149 27.59 -5.42 22.51
N ALA A 150 27.76 -6.50 21.73
CA ALA A 150 28.47 -7.69 22.21
C ALA A 150 29.96 -7.40 22.47
N ALA A 151 30.62 -6.64 21.61
CA ALA A 151 32.01 -6.22 21.76
C ALA A 151 32.21 -5.36 23.02
N GLU A 152 31.35 -4.34 23.21
CA GLU A 152 31.37 -3.49 24.39
C GLU A 152 31.25 -4.30 25.70
N LYS A 153 30.36 -5.29 25.72
CA LYS A 153 30.16 -6.16 26.88
C LYS A 153 31.32 -7.13 27.15
N SER A 154 32.00 -7.56 26.10
CA SER A 154 33.08 -8.54 26.18
C SER A 154 34.46 -7.90 26.38
N GLY A 155 34.56 -6.55 26.35
CA GLY A 155 35.83 -5.84 26.42
C GLY A 155 36.72 -6.06 25.19
N ILE A 156 36.15 -6.57 24.07
CA ILE A 156 36.88 -6.83 22.83
C ILE A 156 36.84 -5.57 22.00
N ASP A 157 38.00 -5.03 21.67
CA ASP A 157 38.15 -3.89 20.78
C ASP A 157 37.95 -4.37 19.32
N LEU A 158 36.71 -4.31 18.83
CA LEU A 158 36.43 -4.56 17.43
C LEU A 158 36.74 -3.28 16.62
N PRO A 159 37.26 -3.47 15.36
CA PRO A 159 37.36 -2.33 14.45
C PRO A 159 36.02 -1.61 14.41
N SER A 160 36.03 -0.29 14.64
CA SER A 160 34.81 0.53 14.69
C SER A 160 34.05 0.39 13.37
N VAL A 161 32.97 -0.39 13.38
CA VAL A 161 32.03 -0.43 12.26
C VAL A 161 31.39 0.97 12.16
N PRO A 162 31.52 1.68 11.06
CA PRO A 162 30.97 3.03 10.93
C PRO A 162 29.45 2.99 10.80
N LEU A 163 28.76 2.69 11.91
CA LEU A 163 27.30 2.52 11.94
C LEU A 163 26.55 3.74 11.36
N GLU A 164 27.04 4.94 11.65
CA GLU A 164 26.45 6.17 11.11
C GLU A 164 26.59 6.25 9.58
N GLY A 165 27.77 5.90 9.06
CA GLY A 165 27.99 5.79 7.61
C GLY A 165 27.07 4.74 6.96
N MET A 166 26.91 3.59 7.60
CA MET A 166 25.96 2.56 7.14
C MET A 166 24.53 3.06 7.14
N LYS A 167 24.06 3.71 8.20
CA LYS A 167 22.71 4.30 8.26
C LYS A 167 22.48 5.32 7.15
N MET A 168 23.44 6.21 6.91
CA MET A 168 23.37 7.19 5.83
C MET A 168 23.31 6.53 4.44
N ALA A 169 24.18 5.57 4.17
CA ALA A 169 24.17 4.83 2.91
C ALA A 169 22.86 4.09 2.67
N MET A 170 22.33 3.43 3.69
CA MET A 170 21.05 2.73 3.62
C MET A 170 19.89 3.69 3.39
N THR A 171 19.90 4.86 4.03
CA THR A 171 18.90 5.90 3.79
C THR A 171 18.88 6.33 2.34
N VAL A 172 20.04 6.54 1.72
CA VAL A 172 20.14 6.90 0.31
C VAL A 172 19.61 5.77 -0.59
N ILE A 173 19.97 4.51 -0.31
CA ILE A 173 19.50 3.36 -1.08
C ILE A 173 17.99 3.19 -0.94
N ALA A 174 17.44 3.35 0.27
CA ALA A 174 16.01 3.18 0.54
C ALA A 174 15.17 4.31 -0.06
N THR A 175 15.66 5.56 -0.05
CA THR A 175 14.90 6.73 -0.52
C THR A 175 15.13 7.02 -2.01
N GLY A 176 16.27 6.64 -2.57
CA GLY A 176 16.65 6.93 -3.96
C GLY A 176 15.57 6.64 -4.99
N PRO A 177 15.04 5.41 -5.07
CA PRO A 177 13.98 5.06 -6.02
C PRO A 177 12.70 5.87 -5.84
N ILE A 178 12.34 6.22 -4.59
CA ILE A 178 11.15 7.03 -4.28
C ILE A 178 11.32 8.44 -4.83
N VAL A 179 12.49 9.05 -4.61
CA VAL A 179 12.82 10.40 -5.10
C VAL A 179 12.79 10.43 -6.63
N LEU A 180 13.29 9.39 -7.30
CA LEU A 180 13.26 9.28 -8.76
C LEU A 180 11.83 9.12 -9.31
N LEU A 181 10.93 8.47 -8.58
CA LEU A 181 9.53 8.29 -8.98
C LEU A 181 8.69 9.56 -8.77
N TYR A 182 9.09 10.44 -7.84
CA TYR A 182 8.31 11.63 -7.46
C TYR A 182 7.91 12.53 -8.64
N PRO A 183 8.80 12.93 -9.59
CA PRO A 183 8.44 13.78 -10.71
C PRO A 183 7.36 13.18 -11.62
N PHE A 184 7.36 11.83 -11.76
CA PHE A 184 6.36 11.15 -12.59
C PHE A 184 4.97 11.18 -11.97
N VAL A 185 4.90 11.17 -10.64
CA VAL A 185 3.63 11.16 -9.91
C VAL A 185 3.09 12.56 -9.68
N GLN A 186 3.97 13.54 -9.42
CA GLN A 186 3.62 14.94 -9.17
C GLN A 186 2.70 15.53 -10.24
N ARG A 187 2.95 15.23 -11.52
CA ARG A 187 2.12 15.71 -12.65
C ARG A 187 0.64 15.29 -12.57
N TYR A 188 0.34 14.16 -11.90
CA TYR A 188 -1.03 13.69 -11.73
C TYR A 188 -1.70 14.29 -10.49
N PHE A 189 -0.92 14.62 -9.44
CA PHE A 189 -1.43 15.30 -8.26
C PHE A 189 -1.89 16.73 -8.55
N VAL A 190 -1.07 17.49 -9.28
CA VAL A 190 -1.40 18.89 -9.63
C VAL A 190 -2.68 18.98 -10.45
N LYS A 191 -2.93 18.04 -11.36
CA LYS A 191 -4.16 18.00 -12.17
C LYS A 191 -5.38 17.50 -11.39
N GLY A 192 -5.21 16.69 -10.35
CA GLY A 192 -6.32 16.11 -9.58
C GLY A 192 -6.88 17.04 -8.50
N LEU A 193 -6.03 17.85 -7.88
CA LEU A 193 -6.44 18.78 -6.82
C LEU A 193 -7.21 20.01 -7.34
N THR A 194 -6.98 20.41 -8.59
CA THR A 194 -7.66 21.56 -9.19
C THR A 194 -9.12 21.28 -9.57
N ILE A 195 -9.52 20.02 -9.75
CA ILE A 195 -10.92 19.65 -10.08
C ILE A 195 -11.82 19.72 -8.83
N GLY A 196 -11.26 19.61 -7.62
CA GLY A 196 -12.01 19.70 -6.35
C GLY A 196 -12.16 21.11 -5.78
N SER A 197 -11.36 22.07 -6.24
CA SER A 197 -11.32 23.44 -5.70
C SER A 197 -12.22 24.45 -6.42
N VAL A 198 -12.86 24.08 -7.52
CA VAL A 198 -13.80 24.96 -8.24
C VAL A 198 -15.24 24.59 -7.86
N LYS A 199 -15.56 24.73 -6.58
CA LYS A 199 -16.91 24.90 -6.03
C LYS A 199 -16.85 26.05 -5.04
N GLY A 200 -16.75 27.23 -5.55
CA GLY A 200 -17.08 28.48 -4.92
C GLY A 200 -18.16 29.16 -5.76
#